data_336686b532523c23a3a240b4abbdc967
#
_entry.id   336686b532523c23a3a240b4abbdc967
#
_cell.length_a   1.000
_cell.length_b   1.000
_cell.length_c   1.000
_cell.angle_alpha   90.00
_cell.angle_beta   90.00
_cell.angle_gamma   90.00
#
_symmetry.space_group_name_H-M   'P 1'
#
loop_
_entity.id
_entity.type
_entity.pdbx_description
1 polymer ?
#
loop_
_entity_poly.entity_id
_entity_poly.type
_entity_poly.pdbx_seq_one_letter_code
_entity_poly.pdbx_strand_id
1 'polypeptide(L)'
;MSRQVVVVTTSLREGSNSDALADAFAAGALSAGHHVEKISLKGKELLFCQGCLCCQTTQACVLQDDAASIIDKLCHADAVAFATPIYYYEMSGQMKTLLDRCNPLFSSDYAFRDVFL
;
A
#
# COMPACT_ATOMS: atom_id res chain seq x y z
N MET A 1 -11.28 -14.71 -14.65
CA MET A 1 -10.51 -13.57 -15.17
C MET A 1 -9.46 -13.14 -14.15
N SER A 2 -8.24 -12.99 -14.60
CA SER A 2 -7.11 -12.66 -13.73
C SER A 2 -7.06 -11.16 -13.43
N ARG A 3 -6.85 -10.80 -12.16
CA ARG A 3 -6.73 -9.41 -11.73
C ARG A 3 -5.42 -9.20 -11.02
N GLN A 4 -4.96 -7.97 -10.98
CA GLN A 4 -3.74 -7.58 -10.28
C GLN A 4 -4.11 -7.15 -8.87
N VAL A 5 -3.64 -7.88 -7.88
CA VAL A 5 -3.92 -7.63 -6.47
C VAL A 5 -2.63 -7.22 -5.78
N VAL A 6 -2.65 -6.11 -5.06
CA VAL A 6 -1.51 -5.64 -4.28
C VAL A 6 -1.87 -5.72 -2.80
N VAL A 7 -1.02 -6.36 -2.02
CA VAL A 7 -1.19 -6.50 -0.57
C VAL A 7 -0.06 -5.76 0.11
N VAL A 8 -0.39 -4.74 0.90
CA VAL A 8 0.62 -3.97 1.64
C VAL A 8 0.54 -4.34 3.10
N THR A 9 1.66 -4.76 3.66
CA THR A 9 1.76 -5.06 5.09
C THR A 9 2.75 -4.07 5.72
N THR A 10 2.39 -3.54 6.87
CA THR A 10 3.17 -2.47 7.51
C THR A 10 3.80 -2.88 8.82
N SER A 11 3.61 -4.13 9.27
CA SER A 11 4.29 -4.61 10.46
C SER A 11 5.79 -4.72 10.20
N LEU A 12 6.57 -4.21 11.13
CA LEU A 12 8.02 -4.32 11.09
C LEU A 12 8.53 -5.52 11.89
N ARG A 13 7.64 -6.21 12.59
CA ARG A 13 7.97 -7.38 13.41
C ARG A 13 7.69 -8.65 12.62
N GLU A 14 8.62 -9.59 12.67
CA GLU A 14 8.42 -10.90 12.03
C GLU A 14 7.37 -11.71 12.79
N GLY A 15 6.58 -12.49 12.05
CA GLY A 15 5.58 -13.36 12.63
C GLY A 15 4.40 -12.64 13.25
N SER A 16 4.12 -11.41 12.83
CA SER A 16 3.01 -10.64 13.36
C SER A 16 1.66 -11.18 12.85
N ASN A 17 0.60 -10.89 13.59
CA ASN A 17 -0.74 -11.30 13.20
C ASN A 17 -1.20 -10.60 11.92
N SER A 18 -0.85 -9.34 11.75
CA SER A 18 -1.21 -8.62 10.52
C SER A 18 -0.51 -9.20 9.30
N ASP A 19 0.75 -9.63 9.44
CA ASP A 19 1.46 -10.33 8.37
C ASP A 19 0.79 -11.67 8.05
N ALA A 20 0.38 -12.42 9.07
CA ALA A 20 -0.31 -13.69 8.85
C ALA A 20 -1.62 -13.50 8.09
N LEU A 21 -2.38 -12.46 8.42
CA LEU A 21 -3.61 -12.11 7.70
C LEU A 21 -3.32 -11.71 6.27
N ALA A 22 -2.26 -10.93 6.05
CA ALA A 22 -1.84 -10.54 4.70
C ALA A 22 -1.48 -11.75 3.86
N ASP A 23 -0.74 -12.70 4.45
CA ASP A 23 -0.35 -13.93 3.76
C ASP A 23 -1.57 -14.80 3.42
N ALA A 24 -2.53 -14.88 4.32
CA ALA A 24 -3.77 -15.64 4.07
C ALA A 24 -4.58 -15.00 2.94
N PHE A 25 -4.68 -13.68 2.93
CA PHE A 25 -5.35 -12.96 1.85
C PHE A 25 -4.66 -13.21 0.51
N ALA A 26 -3.33 -13.10 0.50
CA ALA A 26 -2.55 -13.33 -0.71
C ALA A 26 -2.72 -14.75 -1.23
N ALA A 27 -2.70 -15.75 -0.33
CA ALA A 27 -2.89 -17.14 -0.71
C ALA A 27 -4.27 -17.38 -1.33
N GLY A 28 -5.31 -16.76 -0.76
CA GLY A 28 -6.66 -16.87 -1.29
C GLY A 28 -6.78 -16.27 -2.69
N ALA A 29 -6.19 -15.11 -2.90
CA ALA A 29 -6.21 -14.46 -4.20
C ALA A 29 -5.45 -15.28 -5.25
N LEU A 30 -4.30 -15.84 -4.88
CA LEU A 30 -3.53 -16.71 -5.76
C LEU A 30 -4.31 -17.95 -6.14
N SER A 31 -4.97 -18.60 -5.18
CA SER A 31 -5.73 -19.81 -5.47
C SER A 31 -6.96 -19.53 -6.32
N ALA A 32 -7.45 -18.29 -6.34
CA ALA A 32 -8.54 -17.87 -7.23
C ALA A 32 -8.04 -17.51 -8.64
N GLY A 33 -6.74 -17.62 -8.90
CA GLY A 33 -6.18 -17.38 -10.24
C GLY A 33 -5.75 -15.95 -10.50
N HIS A 34 -5.63 -15.11 -9.46
CA HIS A 34 -5.19 -13.73 -9.64
C HIS A 34 -3.68 -13.59 -9.48
N HIS A 35 -3.16 -12.49 -10.00
CA HIS A 35 -1.76 -12.10 -9.76
C HIS A 35 -1.69 -11.31 -8.47
N VAL A 36 -0.76 -11.67 -7.59
CA VAL A 36 -0.63 -11.02 -6.28
C VAL A 36 0.79 -10.53 -6.09
N GLU A 37 0.92 -9.29 -5.69
CA GLU A 37 2.20 -8.75 -5.23
C GLU A 37 2.04 -8.31 -3.78
N LYS A 38 2.87 -8.86 -2.89
CA LYS A 38 2.90 -8.47 -1.48
C LYS A 38 4.04 -7.49 -1.28
N ILE A 39 3.73 -6.33 -0.69
CA ILE A 39 4.71 -5.29 -0.39
C ILE A 39 4.80 -5.16 1.12
N SER A 40 5.98 -5.40 1.69
CA SER A 40 6.25 -5.16 3.10
C SER A 40 6.97 -3.83 3.25
N LEU A 41 6.57 -3.02 4.22
CA LEU A 41 7.27 -1.77 4.53
C LEU A 41 8.56 -2.00 5.32
N LYS A 42 8.80 -3.23 5.77
CA LYS A 42 10.03 -3.55 6.47
C LYS A 42 11.23 -3.32 5.54
N GLY A 43 12.18 -2.51 6.00
CA GLY A 43 13.35 -2.16 5.20
C GLY A 43 13.10 -1.10 4.15
N LYS A 44 11.90 -0.56 4.04
CA LYS A 44 11.59 0.54 3.12
C LYS A 44 11.81 1.88 3.78
N GLU A 45 12.23 2.86 2.99
CA GLU A 45 12.36 4.24 3.43
C GLU A 45 11.12 5.03 3.00
N LEU A 46 10.41 5.57 3.97
CA LEU A 46 9.25 6.43 3.73
C LEU A 46 9.43 7.73 4.49
N LEU A 47 9.54 8.82 3.77
CA LEU A 47 9.60 10.16 4.36
C LEU A 47 8.17 10.67 4.59
N PHE A 48 8.03 11.62 5.50
CA PHE A 48 6.71 12.17 5.80
C PHE A 48 6.28 13.14 4.71
N CYS A 49 5.00 13.09 4.35
CA CYS A 49 4.41 14.06 3.42
C CYS A 49 4.51 15.46 4.02
N GLN A 50 4.93 16.43 3.21
CA GLN A 50 5.12 17.81 3.64
C GLN A 50 3.95 18.72 3.26
N GLY A 51 2.95 18.19 2.57
CA GLY A 51 1.76 18.96 2.20
C GLY A 51 2.00 20.00 1.11
N CYS A 52 3.03 19.83 0.28
CA CYS A 52 3.37 20.82 -0.74
C CYS A 52 2.41 20.85 -1.92
N LEU A 53 1.59 19.82 -2.11
CA LEU A 53 0.59 19.67 -3.16
C LEU A 53 1.13 19.63 -4.60
N CYS A 54 2.43 19.50 -4.79
CA CYS A 54 3.01 19.39 -6.13
C CYS A 54 2.46 18.16 -6.88
N CYS A 55 2.17 17.09 -6.17
CA CYS A 55 1.64 15.84 -6.76
C CYS A 55 0.28 16.02 -7.41
N GLN A 56 -0.49 17.04 -7.04
CA GLN A 56 -1.81 17.28 -7.63
C GLN A 56 -1.69 17.84 -9.06
N THR A 57 -0.55 18.43 -9.39
CA THR A 57 -0.27 18.93 -10.73
C THR A 57 0.51 17.90 -11.55
N THR A 58 1.55 17.31 -10.96
CA THR A 58 2.46 16.40 -11.67
C THR A 58 2.08 14.93 -11.53
N GLN A 59 1.19 14.59 -10.58
CA GLN A 59 0.80 13.23 -10.24
C GLN A 59 1.99 12.39 -9.75
N ALA A 60 3.02 13.05 -9.24
CA ALA A 60 4.20 12.40 -8.68
C ALA A 60 4.69 13.21 -7.47
N CYS A 61 5.16 12.50 -6.44
CA CYS A 61 5.70 13.15 -5.25
C CYS A 61 7.11 13.66 -5.51
N VAL A 62 7.44 14.84 -4.95
CA VAL A 62 8.78 15.41 -5.08
C VAL A 62 9.79 14.70 -4.17
N LEU A 63 9.33 13.98 -3.14
CA LEU A 63 10.23 13.27 -2.23
C LEU A 63 10.78 12.01 -2.90
N GLN A 64 12.06 11.75 -2.70
CA GLN A 64 12.77 10.64 -3.34
C GLN A 64 12.98 9.53 -2.31
N ASP A 65 12.10 8.53 -2.33
CA ASP A 65 12.18 7.38 -1.42
C ASP A 65 11.42 6.19 -2.03
N ASP A 66 11.13 5.16 -1.22
CA ASP A 66 10.45 3.96 -1.70
C ASP A 66 8.96 4.17 -1.99
N ALA A 67 8.37 5.29 -1.57
CA ALA A 67 6.94 5.53 -1.76
C ALA A 67 6.56 5.59 -3.23
N ALA A 68 7.39 6.17 -4.09
CA ALA A 68 7.06 6.33 -5.51
C ALA A 68 6.78 4.98 -6.16
N SER A 69 7.64 3.98 -5.91
CA SER A 69 7.47 2.65 -6.46
C SER A 69 6.21 1.96 -5.92
N ILE A 70 5.91 2.12 -4.64
CA ILE A 70 4.72 1.55 -4.03
C ILE A 70 3.46 2.19 -4.61
N ILE A 71 3.44 3.52 -4.72
CA ILE A 71 2.30 4.26 -5.26
C ILE A 71 2.05 3.86 -6.72
N ASP A 72 3.10 3.67 -7.50
CA ASP A 72 2.95 3.22 -8.89
C ASP A 72 2.25 1.86 -8.95
N LYS A 73 2.63 0.92 -8.09
CA LYS A 73 2.00 -0.39 -8.02
C LYS A 73 0.54 -0.30 -7.59
N LEU A 74 0.24 0.57 -6.63
CA LEU A 74 -1.14 0.79 -6.20
C LEU A 74 -1.99 1.39 -7.33
N CYS A 75 -1.41 2.31 -8.10
CA CYS A 75 -2.12 2.95 -9.21
C CYS A 75 -2.58 1.93 -10.25
N HIS A 76 -1.79 0.89 -10.48
CA HIS A 76 -2.09 -0.11 -11.50
C HIS A 76 -2.78 -1.37 -10.96
N ALA A 77 -3.11 -1.40 -9.68
CA ALA A 77 -3.77 -2.54 -9.06
C ALA A 77 -5.28 -2.52 -9.34
N ASP A 78 -5.87 -3.70 -9.46
CA ASP A 78 -7.33 -3.85 -9.53
C ASP A 78 -7.95 -3.89 -8.15
N ALA A 79 -7.25 -4.47 -7.18
CA ALA A 79 -7.69 -4.54 -5.78
C ALA A 79 -6.48 -4.35 -4.87
N VAL A 80 -6.69 -3.73 -3.73
CA VAL A 80 -5.64 -3.43 -2.76
C VAL A 80 -6.07 -3.90 -1.38
N ALA A 81 -5.17 -4.56 -0.66
CA ALA A 81 -5.38 -4.92 0.74
C ALA A 81 -4.29 -4.28 1.60
N PHE A 82 -4.71 -3.65 2.69
CA PHE A 82 -3.80 -3.04 3.65
C PHE A 82 -3.87 -3.82 4.95
N ALA A 83 -2.74 -4.34 5.41
CA ALA A 83 -2.64 -5.04 6.68
C ALA A 83 -1.74 -4.24 7.62
N THR A 84 -2.29 -3.85 8.76
CA THR A 84 -1.57 -3.02 9.72
C THR A 84 -1.81 -3.52 11.15
N PRO A 85 -0.78 -3.51 12.00
CA PRO A 85 -1.02 -3.70 13.43
C PRO A 85 -1.74 -2.47 14.00
N ILE A 86 -2.41 -2.68 15.11
CA ILE A 86 -3.09 -1.59 15.81
C ILE A 86 -2.16 -1.10 16.91
N TYR A 87 -1.76 0.16 16.82
CA TYR A 87 -0.95 0.83 17.83
C TYR A 87 -1.76 2.00 18.36
N TYR A 88 -1.97 2.02 19.65
CA TYR A 88 -2.71 3.06 20.33
C TYR A 88 -4.06 3.37 19.64
N TYR A 89 -4.88 2.31 19.49
CA TYR A 89 -6.26 2.37 18.96
C TYR A 89 -6.39 2.74 17.48
N GLU A 90 -5.28 2.81 16.74
CA GLU A 90 -5.29 3.26 15.36
C GLU A 90 -4.31 2.44 14.52
N MET A 91 -4.32 2.66 13.23
CA MET A 91 -3.33 2.03 12.35
C MET A 91 -1.92 2.45 12.74
N SER A 92 -0.93 1.65 12.37
CA SER A 92 0.47 1.98 12.65
C SER A 92 0.87 3.30 11.98
N GLY A 93 1.87 3.97 12.55
CA GLY A 93 2.41 5.19 11.94
C GLY A 93 2.96 4.95 10.54
N GLN A 94 3.55 3.78 10.30
CA GLN A 94 4.05 3.41 8.99
C GLN A 94 2.93 3.37 7.97
N MET A 95 1.78 2.79 8.32
CA MET A 95 0.62 2.74 7.42
C MET A 95 0.14 4.14 7.11
N LYS A 96 -0.02 4.99 8.13
CA LYS A 96 -0.51 6.36 7.92
C LYS A 96 0.48 7.17 7.08
N THR A 97 1.78 6.98 7.30
CA THR A 97 2.81 7.64 6.50
C THR A 97 2.68 7.27 5.03
N LEU A 98 2.47 5.98 4.74
CA LEU A 98 2.25 5.54 3.37
C LEU A 98 0.97 6.15 2.80
N LEU A 99 -0.13 6.13 3.55
CA LEU A 99 -1.40 6.68 3.08
C LEU A 99 -1.30 8.16 2.77
N ASP A 100 -0.58 8.93 3.59
CA ASP A 100 -0.34 10.34 3.32
C ASP A 100 0.41 10.54 2.00
N ARG A 101 1.31 9.62 1.67
CA ARG A 101 2.09 9.66 0.44
C ARG A 101 1.31 9.14 -0.77
N CYS A 102 0.08 8.68 -0.57
CA CYS A 102 -0.82 8.29 -1.66
C CYS A 102 -1.51 9.48 -2.33
N ASN A 103 -1.23 10.69 -1.91
CA ASN A 103 -1.82 11.90 -2.49
C ASN A 103 -1.73 11.97 -4.02
N PRO A 104 -0.65 11.51 -4.68
CA PRO A 104 -0.62 11.49 -6.15
C PRO A 104 -1.77 10.70 -6.79
N LEU A 105 -2.35 9.73 -6.09
CA LEU A 105 -3.48 8.96 -6.61
C LEU A 105 -4.74 9.80 -6.74
N PHE A 106 -4.87 10.86 -5.94
CA PHE A 106 -6.07 11.69 -5.91
C PHE A 106 -6.39 12.27 -7.29
N SER A 107 -5.35 12.70 -8.02
CA SER A 107 -5.51 13.28 -9.35
C SER A 107 -5.13 12.32 -10.47
N SER A 108 -4.81 11.06 -10.15
CA SER A 108 -4.46 10.03 -11.12
C SER A 108 -5.67 9.17 -11.47
N ASP A 109 -5.57 8.50 -12.61
CA ASP A 109 -6.59 7.55 -13.04
C ASP A 109 -6.23 6.15 -12.54
N TYR A 110 -6.43 5.91 -11.25
CA TYR A 110 -6.14 4.62 -10.65
C TYR A 110 -7.26 3.63 -10.92
N ALA A 111 -6.91 2.33 -10.99
CA ALA A 111 -7.83 1.29 -11.45
C ALA A 111 -8.60 0.60 -10.34
N PHE A 112 -8.04 0.52 -9.13
CA PHE A 112 -8.67 -0.28 -8.08
C PHE A 112 -10.00 0.33 -7.61
N ARG A 113 -10.94 -0.54 -7.33
CA ARG A 113 -12.24 -0.17 -6.78
C ARG A 113 -12.51 -0.87 -5.46
N ASP A 114 -11.77 -1.94 -5.19
CA ASP A 114 -11.93 -2.75 -3.98
C ASP A 114 -10.73 -2.55 -3.08
N VAL A 115 -11.01 -2.15 -1.83
CA VAL A 115 -9.99 -1.95 -0.80
C VAL A 115 -10.38 -2.79 0.41
N PHE A 116 -9.43 -3.57 0.91
CA PHE A 116 -9.61 -4.43 2.08
C PHE A 116 -8.69 -3.96 3.19
N LEU A 117 -9.21 -3.90 4.41
CA LEU A 117 -8.47 -3.46 5.59
C LEU A 117 -8.41 -4.56 6.65
#